data_fcb956c9ba0ba87236444a6dd7b6604d
#
_entry.id   fcb956c9ba0ba87236444a6dd7b6604d
#
_cell.length_a   1.000
_cell.length_b   1.000
_cell.length_c   1.000
_cell.angle_alpha   90.00
_cell.angle_beta   90.00
_cell.angle_gamma   90.00
#
_symmetry.space_group_name_H-M   'P 1'
#
loop_
_entity.id
_entity.type
_entity.pdbx_description
1 polymer ?
#
loop_
_entity_poly.entity_id
_entity_poly.type
_entity_poly.pdbx_seq_one_letter_code
_entity_poly.pdbx_strand_id
1 'polypeptide(L)'
;VFLDKVVMPRAIALHRDGVLVGAPPHLWFCRDTNGDGKADEKTEIATDFGVRVDPSRPQLANPERAPNALLWGHDNWLYVGAYTARFKFKDGRWVRGLSNFRGQWGLSQDDFGHLFHNSNSDQLRADVIPSSYLNRSPNLGRTTGLNWKVAKEQLVWPIRVNPGINRGYRPEMLRDHKLKECTAACGPWIYRSDLFPADAYGNAFICEPAGNLVKRLVLTPDKGLVKGT
;
A
#
# COMPACT_ATOMS: atom_id res chain seq x y z
N VAL A 1 13.09 -8.26 21.62
CA VAL A 1 13.10 -7.91 20.18
C VAL A 1 13.03 -9.20 19.39
N PHE A 2 11.98 -9.37 18.56
CA PHE A 2 11.78 -10.60 17.78
C PHE A 2 12.84 -10.79 16.69
N LEU A 3 13.17 -9.73 15.96
CA LEU A 3 14.20 -9.73 14.93
C LEU A 3 15.02 -8.43 15.04
N ASP A 4 16.33 -8.54 15.13
CA ASP A 4 17.25 -7.41 15.22
C ASP A 4 18.18 -7.33 13.99
N LYS A 5 19.05 -6.30 13.98
CA LYS A 5 20.04 -6.06 12.92
C LYS A 5 19.45 -6.03 11.49
N VAL A 6 18.21 -5.57 11.38
CA VAL A 6 17.52 -5.42 10.11
C VAL A 6 17.63 -3.96 9.66
N VAL A 7 18.20 -3.75 8.50
CA VAL A 7 18.32 -2.41 7.92
C VAL A 7 17.02 -2.05 7.23
N MET A 8 16.38 -0.96 7.68
CA MET A 8 15.16 -0.39 7.09
C MET A 8 14.01 -1.39 6.89
N PRO A 9 13.51 -2.08 7.93
CA PRO A 9 12.29 -2.88 7.80
C PRO A 9 11.14 -1.96 7.42
N ARG A 10 10.40 -2.31 6.37
CA ARG A 10 9.36 -1.46 5.77
C ARG A 10 7.99 -2.12 5.73
N ALA A 11 7.93 -3.41 5.90
CA ALA A 11 6.69 -4.16 5.81
C ALA A 11 6.74 -5.38 6.72
N ILE A 12 5.59 -5.66 7.32
CA ILE A 12 5.40 -6.80 8.21
C ILE A 12 4.02 -7.41 7.95
N ALA A 13 3.93 -8.74 7.98
CA ALA A 13 2.67 -9.45 7.99
C ALA A 13 2.81 -10.76 8.76
N LEU A 14 1.73 -11.19 9.40
CA LEU A 14 1.68 -12.50 10.03
C LEU A 14 1.42 -13.60 9.00
N HIS A 15 2.05 -14.74 9.18
CA HIS A 15 1.80 -15.93 8.40
C HIS A 15 2.02 -17.17 9.28
N ARG A 16 0.94 -17.94 9.50
CA ARG A 16 0.98 -19.16 10.33
C ARG A 16 1.65 -18.89 11.68
N ASP A 17 2.73 -19.60 11.98
CA ASP A 17 3.54 -19.56 13.19
C ASP A 17 4.73 -18.58 13.12
N GLY A 18 4.70 -17.64 12.19
CA GLY A 18 5.81 -16.71 11.98
C GLY A 18 5.42 -15.37 11.41
N VAL A 19 6.42 -14.61 11.06
CA VAL A 19 6.31 -13.22 10.63
C VAL A 19 7.04 -13.03 9.30
N LEU A 20 6.35 -12.43 8.34
CA LEU A 20 6.95 -11.94 7.09
C LEU A 20 7.55 -10.56 7.35
N VAL A 21 8.80 -10.36 6.98
CA VAL A 21 9.52 -9.10 7.16
C VAL A 21 10.11 -8.67 5.82
N GLY A 22 9.61 -7.54 5.31
CA GLY A 22 10.16 -6.88 4.14
C GLY A 22 11.21 -5.85 4.55
N ALA A 23 12.46 -6.12 4.26
CA ALA A 23 13.58 -5.21 4.48
C ALA A 23 14.51 -5.25 3.25
N PRO A 24 14.43 -4.25 2.37
CA PRO A 24 15.18 -4.26 1.12
C PRO A 24 16.66 -4.59 1.30
N PRO A 25 17.22 -5.43 0.42
CA PRO A 25 16.62 -6.07 -0.76
C PRO A 25 15.87 -7.38 -0.50
N HIS A 26 15.57 -7.71 0.74
CA HIS A 26 15.06 -9.02 1.14
C HIS A 26 13.60 -8.99 1.56
N LEU A 27 12.90 -10.08 1.30
CA LEU A 27 11.67 -10.47 1.95
C LEU A 27 11.94 -11.81 2.65
N TRP A 28 11.76 -11.85 3.98
CA TRP A 28 11.97 -13.04 4.80
C TRP A 28 10.69 -13.52 5.45
N PHE A 29 10.64 -14.83 5.69
CA PHE A 29 9.76 -15.46 6.65
C PHE A 29 10.59 -15.86 7.88
N CYS A 30 10.23 -15.33 9.03
CA CYS A 30 10.96 -15.50 10.29
C CYS A 30 10.09 -16.23 11.30
N ARG A 31 10.65 -17.22 12.01
CA ARG A 31 9.97 -18.01 13.03
C ARG A 31 10.76 -18.03 14.33
N ASP A 32 10.02 -18.12 15.42
CA ASP A 32 10.50 -18.47 16.73
C ASP A 32 10.11 -19.94 16.97
N THR A 33 11.07 -20.85 16.86
CA THR A 33 10.79 -22.30 16.97
C THR A 33 11.00 -22.84 18.38
N ASN A 34 11.67 -22.07 19.24
CA ASN A 34 11.97 -22.45 20.61
C ASN A 34 11.09 -21.75 21.68
N GLY A 35 10.30 -20.72 21.27
CA GLY A 35 9.35 -20.03 22.14
C GLY A 35 9.97 -18.95 23.03
N ASP A 36 11.17 -18.48 22.72
CA ASP A 36 11.86 -17.45 23.54
C ASP A 36 11.51 -16.00 23.13
N GLY A 37 10.63 -15.83 22.14
CA GLY A 37 10.20 -14.53 21.62
C GLY A 37 11.16 -13.91 20.62
N LYS A 38 12.14 -14.65 20.11
CA LYS A 38 13.09 -14.24 19.08
C LYS A 38 13.05 -15.17 17.90
N ALA A 39 13.26 -14.60 16.71
CA ALA A 39 13.37 -15.41 15.51
C ALA A 39 14.70 -16.14 15.45
N ASP A 40 14.65 -17.47 15.47
CA ASP A 40 15.80 -18.37 15.32
C ASP A 40 15.85 -19.03 13.93
N GLU A 41 14.75 -19.01 13.20
CA GLU A 41 14.67 -19.47 11.82
C GLU A 41 14.32 -18.33 10.87
N LYS A 42 15.03 -18.24 9.74
CA LYS A 42 14.86 -17.18 8.75
C LYS A 42 14.97 -17.75 7.34
N THR A 43 13.84 -17.81 6.65
CA THR A 43 13.73 -18.27 5.26
C THR A 43 13.64 -17.08 4.32
N GLU A 44 14.50 -17.04 3.30
CA GLU A 44 14.47 -16.00 2.28
C GLU A 44 13.45 -16.33 1.20
N ILE A 45 12.49 -15.38 0.98
CA ILE A 45 11.43 -15.49 -0.02
C ILE A 45 11.81 -14.78 -1.31
N ALA A 46 12.47 -13.62 -1.18
CA ALA A 46 12.93 -12.82 -2.31
C ALA A 46 14.19 -12.03 -1.94
N THR A 47 15.08 -11.86 -2.94
CA THR A 47 16.36 -11.12 -2.85
C THR A 47 16.34 -9.80 -3.62
N ASP A 48 15.27 -9.54 -4.35
CA ASP A 48 15.06 -8.35 -5.17
C ASP A 48 13.94 -7.45 -4.63
N PHE A 49 13.65 -7.58 -3.34
CA PHE A 49 12.63 -6.79 -2.66
C PHE A 49 13.11 -5.34 -2.53
N GLY A 50 13.02 -4.61 -3.63
CA GLY A 50 12.93 -3.18 -3.64
C GLY A 50 14.10 -2.30 -3.87
N VAL A 51 15.29 -2.68 -3.99
CA VAL A 51 16.32 -1.73 -4.47
C VAL A 51 16.83 -2.22 -5.82
N ARG A 52 16.17 -1.78 -6.89
CA ARG A 52 16.77 -1.91 -8.22
C ARG A 52 17.89 -0.89 -8.34
N VAL A 53 19.11 -1.34 -8.26
CA VAL A 53 20.24 -0.56 -8.74
C VAL A 53 20.24 -0.71 -10.27
N ASP A 54 19.49 0.15 -10.94
CA ASP A 54 19.57 0.31 -12.37
C ASP A 54 20.45 1.56 -12.62
N PRO A 55 21.68 1.43 -13.14
CA PRO A 55 22.56 2.57 -13.40
C PRO A 55 21.93 3.62 -14.33
N SER A 56 21.01 3.20 -15.20
CA SER A 56 20.28 4.10 -16.09
C SER A 56 19.13 4.84 -15.38
N ARG A 57 18.76 4.39 -14.18
CA ARG A 57 17.65 4.94 -13.40
C ARG A 57 18.01 5.04 -11.92
N PRO A 58 19.00 5.87 -11.56
CA PRO A 58 19.50 5.98 -10.19
C PRO A 58 18.41 6.42 -9.19
N GLN A 59 17.35 7.09 -9.65
CA GLN A 59 16.21 7.44 -8.82
C GLN A 59 15.41 6.24 -8.30
N LEU A 60 15.54 5.06 -8.91
CA LEU A 60 14.91 3.82 -8.42
C LEU A 60 15.67 3.22 -7.22
N ALA A 61 16.90 3.64 -6.99
CA ALA A 61 17.67 3.29 -5.79
C ALA A 61 17.22 4.09 -4.55
N ASN A 62 16.26 5.01 -4.68
CA ASN A 62 15.77 5.79 -3.55
C ASN A 62 15.01 4.89 -2.56
N PRO A 63 15.48 4.75 -1.30
CA PRO A 63 14.81 3.95 -0.28
C PRO A 63 13.36 4.36 -0.03
N GLU A 64 13.03 5.63 -0.22
CA GLU A 64 11.65 6.13 -0.10
C GLU A 64 10.67 5.39 -1.02
N ARG A 65 11.13 4.92 -2.17
CA ARG A 65 10.31 4.22 -3.17
C ARG A 65 10.41 2.70 -3.10
N ALA A 66 11.09 2.18 -2.09
CA ALA A 66 11.20 0.74 -1.92
C ALA A 66 9.85 0.12 -1.55
N PRO A 67 9.63 -1.18 -1.84
CA PRO A 67 8.42 -1.90 -1.45
C PRO A 67 8.10 -1.71 0.03
N ASN A 68 6.82 -1.61 0.28
CA ASN A 68 6.25 -1.45 1.61
C ASN A 68 4.89 -2.14 1.64
N ALA A 69 4.28 -2.23 2.78
CA ALA A 69 3.00 -2.90 2.99
C ALA A 69 2.98 -4.35 2.45
N LEU A 70 2.59 -5.26 3.29
CA LEU A 70 2.27 -6.63 2.97
C LEU A 70 0.80 -6.84 3.28
N LEU A 71 0.00 -7.20 2.28
CA LEU A 71 -1.44 -7.39 2.41
C LEU A 71 -1.85 -8.77 1.91
N TRP A 72 -2.39 -9.59 2.80
CA TRP A 72 -3.06 -10.83 2.41
C TRP A 72 -4.38 -10.52 1.71
N GLY A 73 -4.46 -10.86 0.43
CA GLY A 73 -5.70 -10.75 -0.32
C GLY A 73 -6.64 -11.93 -0.07
N HIS A 74 -7.93 -11.75 -0.36
CA HIS A 74 -8.95 -12.82 -0.23
C HIS A 74 -8.68 -14.00 -1.16
N ASP A 75 -7.84 -13.86 -2.17
CA ASP A 75 -7.37 -14.91 -3.07
C ASP A 75 -6.15 -15.68 -2.53
N ASN A 76 -5.79 -15.45 -1.26
CA ASN A 76 -4.62 -16.01 -0.59
C ASN A 76 -3.27 -15.64 -1.24
N TRP A 77 -3.21 -14.54 -1.97
CA TRP A 77 -1.95 -13.95 -2.40
C TRP A 77 -1.53 -12.82 -1.43
N LEU A 78 -0.26 -12.78 -1.13
CA LEU A 78 0.37 -11.67 -0.43
C LEU A 78 0.73 -10.59 -1.46
N TYR A 79 0.00 -9.50 -1.43
CA TYR A 79 0.28 -8.31 -2.23
C TYR A 79 1.29 -7.41 -1.54
N VAL A 80 2.09 -6.74 -2.34
CA VAL A 80 3.16 -5.85 -1.85
C VAL A 80 3.00 -4.48 -2.48
N GLY A 81 3.01 -3.44 -1.64
CA GLY A 81 2.99 -2.05 -2.11
C GLY A 81 4.30 -1.68 -2.78
N ALA A 82 4.21 -0.91 -3.86
CA ALA A 82 5.35 -0.46 -4.67
C ALA A 82 6.23 -1.59 -5.23
N TYR A 83 5.62 -2.70 -5.62
CA TYR A 83 6.33 -3.85 -6.16
C TYR A 83 5.53 -4.55 -7.27
N THR A 84 6.20 -5.30 -8.13
CA THR A 84 5.59 -5.95 -9.30
C THR A 84 5.40 -7.46 -9.13
N ALA A 85 5.65 -7.97 -7.94
CA ALA A 85 5.40 -9.38 -7.62
C ALA A 85 4.42 -9.50 -6.44
N ARG A 86 3.77 -10.64 -6.36
CA ARG A 86 2.98 -11.13 -5.24
C ARG A 86 3.43 -12.53 -4.90
N PHE A 87 3.14 -12.98 -3.69
CA PHE A 87 3.59 -14.26 -3.19
C PHE A 87 2.42 -15.08 -2.67
N LYS A 88 2.57 -16.39 -2.69
CA LYS A 88 1.62 -17.33 -2.12
C LYS A 88 2.37 -18.52 -1.55
N PHE A 89 1.98 -18.96 -0.36
CA PHE A 89 2.49 -20.21 0.18
C PHE A 89 1.58 -21.35 -0.31
N LYS A 90 2.16 -22.29 -1.05
CA LYS A 90 1.44 -23.42 -1.63
C LYS A 90 2.34 -24.67 -1.63
N ASP A 91 1.79 -25.80 -1.20
CA ASP A 91 2.46 -27.10 -1.19
C ASP A 91 3.85 -27.04 -0.52
N GLY A 92 3.91 -26.38 0.66
CA GLY A 92 5.13 -26.26 1.47
C GLY A 92 6.16 -25.25 0.99
N ARG A 93 5.88 -24.47 -0.05
CA ARG A 93 6.80 -23.51 -0.65
C ARG A 93 6.18 -22.17 -0.99
N TRP A 94 7.00 -21.14 -1.07
CA TRP A 94 6.63 -19.85 -1.57
C TRP A 94 6.61 -19.84 -3.10
N VAL A 95 5.49 -19.40 -3.66
CA VAL A 95 5.31 -19.23 -5.11
C VAL A 95 5.24 -17.73 -5.40
N ARG A 96 6.02 -17.28 -6.37
CA ARG A 96 6.02 -15.92 -6.87
C ARG A 96 5.10 -15.80 -8.09
N GLY A 97 4.29 -14.76 -8.14
CA GLY A 97 3.45 -14.41 -9.27
C GLY A 97 3.63 -12.95 -9.67
N LEU A 98 3.23 -12.60 -10.90
CA LEU A 98 3.23 -11.20 -11.34
C LEU A 98 2.10 -10.42 -10.66
N SER A 99 2.38 -9.17 -10.37
CA SER A 99 1.43 -8.17 -9.90
C SER A 99 1.68 -6.84 -10.60
N ASN A 100 0.70 -5.95 -10.58
CA ASN A 100 0.92 -4.60 -11.04
C ASN A 100 1.57 -3.77 -9.92
N PHE A 101 2.45 -2.86 -10.31
CA PHE A 101 2.99 -1.87 -9.38
C PHE A 101 1.84 -1.00 -8.86
N ARG A 102 1.57 -1.06 -7.56
CA ARG A 102 0.49 -0.34 -6.87
C ARG A 102 0.97 0.19 -5.54
N GLY A 103 0.39 1.33 -5.18
CA GLY A 103 0.66 1.98 -3.92
C GLY A 103 2.07 2.57 -3.83
N GLN A 104 2.16 3.72 -3.20
CA GLN A 104 3.43 4.29 -2.77
C GLN A 104 3.63 4.05 -1.27
N TRP A 105 2.53 4.14 -0.51
CA TRP A 105 2.55 4.03 0.95
C TRP A 105 1.30 3.32 1.46
N GLY A 106 1.28 2.02 1.35
CA GLY A 106 0.21 1.20 1.87
C GLY A 106 -0.70 0.58 0.80
N LEU A 107 -1.38 -0.47 1.23
CA LEU A 107 -2.42 -1.20 0.50
C LEU A 107 -3.56 -1.51 1.46
N SER A 108 -4.77 -1.60 0.95
CA SER A 108 -5.94 -2.09 1.69
C SER A 108 -6.87 -2.86 0.77
N GLN A 109 -7.86 -3.53 1.34
CA GLN A 109 -8.85 -4.31 0.61
C GLN A 109 -10.21 -4.18 1.27
N ASP A 110 -11.28 -4.15 0.46
CA ASP A 110 -12.66 -4.25 0.95
C ASP A 110 -13.13 -5.71 1.04
N ASP A 111 -14.40 -5.93 1.40
CA ASP A 111 -14.99 -7.26 1.53
C ASP A 111 -15.15 -7.99 0.19
N PHE A 112 -15.11 -7.27 -0.91
CA PHE A 112 -15.23 -7.81 -2.26
C PHE A 112 -13.87 -8.17 -2.89
N GLY A 113 -12.78 -7.86 -2.20
CA GLY A 113 -11.43 -8.14 -2.67
C GLY A 113 -10.87 -7.08 -3.63
N HIS A 114 -11.49 -5.91 -3.73
CA HIS A 114 -10.92 -4.80 -4.46
C HIS A 114 -9.66 -4.31 -3.76
N LEU A 115 -8.58 -4.11 -4.52
CA LEU A 115 -7.31 -3.65 -3.96
C LEU A 115 -7.23 -2.14 -4.02
N PHE A 116 -7.18 -1.50 -2.84
CA PHE A 116 -7.03 -0.05 -2.71
C PHE A 116 -5.60 0.34 -2.43
N HIS A 117 -5.18 1.47 -3.01
CA HIS A 117 -3.84 2.03 -2.88
C HIS A 117 -3.85 3.54 -3.11
N ASN A 118 -2.73 4.19 -2.83
CA ASN A 118 -2.58 5.62 -3.06
C ASN A 118 -1.16 6.01 -3.52
N SER A 119 -0.99 7.28 -3.78
CA SER A 119 0.30 7.94 -3.93
C SER A 119 0.26 9.29 -3.21
N ASN A 120 1.40 9.95 -3.05
CA ASN A 120 1.48 11.23 -2.33
C ASN A 120 0.41 12.25 -2.73
N SER A 121 0.12 12.37 -4.03
CA SER A 121 -0.80 13.37 -4.58
C SER A 121 -2.10 12.77 -5.13
N ASP A 122 -2.39 11.53 -4.83
CA ASP A 122 -3.63 10.86 -5.21
C ASP A 122 -4.12 10.01 -4.04
N GLN A 123 -5.11 10.50 -3.36
CA GLN A 123 -5.52 9.98 -2.05
C GLN A 123 -6.09 8.57 -2.11
N LEU A 124 -6.76 8.16 -3.20
CA LEU A 124 -7.29 6.80 -3.30
C LEU A 124 -7.50 6.35 -4.76
N ARG A 125 -6.97 5.18 -5.05
CA ARG A 125 -7.19 4.41 -6.27
C ARG A 125 -7.58 2.98 -5.93
N ALA A 126 -8.19 2.27 -6.89
CA ALA A 126 -8.56 0.87 -6.73
C ALA A 126 -8.27 0.06 -8.00
N ASP A 127 -7.90 -1.20 -7.80
CA ASP A 127 -8.07 -2.26 -8.77
C ASP A 127 -9.34 -3.02 -8.38
N VAL A 128 -10.45 -2.77 -9.09
CA VAL A 128 -11.74 -3.46 -8.85
C VAL A 128 -11.81 -4.78 -9.63
N ILE A 129 -10.86 -5.02 -10.51
CA ILE A 129 -10.65 -6.28 -11.21
C ILE A 129 -9.25 -6.77 -10.83
N PRO A 130 -9.09 -8.01 -10.38
CA PRO A 130 -7.75 -8.54 -10.10
C PRO A 130 -6.87 -8.47 -11.34
N SER A 131 -5.75 -7.76 -11.24
CA SER A 131 -4.84 -7.53 -12.37
C SER A 131 -4.34 -8.81 -13.03
N SER A 132 -4.31 -9.91 -12.27
CA SER A 132 -3.91 -11.23 -12.78
C SER A 132 -4.82 -11.79 -13.86
N TYR A 133 -6.09 -11.39 -13.90
CA TYR A 133 -6.99 -11.79 -14.99
C TYR A 133 -6.61 -11.11 -16.30
N LEU A 134 -6.24 -9.84 -16.23
CA LEU A 134 -5.93 -9.02 -17.39
C LEU A 134 -4.48 -9.27 -17.89
N ASN A 135 -3.56 -9.57 -16.99
CA ASN A 135 -2.19 -9.92 -17.36
C ASN A 135 -2.07 -11.23 -18.17
N ARG A 136 -3.15 -12.02 -18.26
CA ARG A 136 -3.20 -13.21 -19.11
C ARG A 136 -3.45 -12.89 -20.59
N SER A 137 -3.96 -11.70 -20.88
CA SER A 137 -4.23 -11.26 -22.25
C SER A 137 -3.26 -10.15 -22.65
N PRO A 138 -2.26 -10.42 -23.50
CA PRO A 138 -1.29 -9.42 -23.93
C PRO A 138 -1.94 -8.30 -24.79
N ASN A 139 -3.13 -8.53 -25.30
CA ASN A 139 -3.87 -7.59 -26.15
C ASN A 139 -4.79 -6.65 -25.38
N LEU A 140 -5.00 -6.87 -24.09
CA LEU A 140 -5.75 -5.96 -23.25
C LEU A 140 -4.88 -4.78 -22.85
N GLY A 141 -5.14 -3.63 -23.43
CA GLY A 141 -4.53 -2.37 -23.07
C GLY A 141 -5.01 -1.85 -21.68
N ARG A 142 -5.07 -0.55 -21.52
CA ARG A 142 -5.60 0.08 -20.30
C ARG A 142 -7.10 -0.28 -20.18
N THR A 143 -7.43 -0.95 -19.09
CA THR A 143 -8.80 -1.40 -18.82
C THR A 143 -9.40 -0.55 -17.70
N THR A 144 -10.63 -0.11 -17.89
CA THR A 144 -11.43 0.51 -16.82
C THR A 144 -11.55 -0.47 -15.64
N GLY A 145 -11.39 0.04 -14.42
CA GLY A 145 -11.39 -0.79 -13.21
C GLY A 145 -10.00 -1.24 -12.75
N LEU A 146 -8.94 -0.95 -13.52
CA LEU A 146 -7.56 -1.03 -13.06
C LEU A 146 -6.98 0.35 -12.80
N ASN A 147 -6.33 0.52 -11.65
CA ASN A 147 -5.75 1.79 -11.21
C ASN A 147 -6.80 2.94 -11.29
N TRP A 148 -8.04 2.58 -11.01
CA TRP A 148 -9.18 3.48 -11.08
C TRP A 148 -9.07 4.59 -10.04
N LYS A 149 -9.28 5.83 -10.44
CA LYS A 149 -9.26 6.98 -9.53
C LYS A 149 -10.58 7.04 -8.77
N VAL A 150 -10.59 6.59 -7.53
CA VAL A 150 -11.78 6.51 -6.67
C VAL A 150 -12.24 7.90 -6.25
N ALA A 151 -11.32 8.75 -5.81
CA ALA A 151 -11.61 10.14 -5.46
C ALA A 151 -11.11 11.07 -6.56
N LYS A 152 -12.03 11.78 -7.22
CA LYS A 152 -11.68 12.73 -8.29
C LYS A 152 -10.97 13.96 -7.73
N GLU A 153 -11.47 14.50 -6.63
CA GLU A 153 -10.92 15.67 -5.97
C GLU A 153 -9.88 15.28 -4.92
N GLN A 154 -8.81 16.06 -4.85
CA GLN A 154 -7.71 15.83 -3.92
C GLN A 154 -7.72 16.83 -2.74
N LEU A 155 -8.80 17.59 -2.58
CA LEU A 155 -8.93 18.66 -1.59
C LEU A 155 -8.81 18.12 -0.16
N VAL A 156 -8.14 18.91 0.68
CA VAL A 156 -8.01 18.70 2.12
C VAL A 156 -8.26 20.01 2.88
N TRP A 157 -8.65 19.90 4.15
CA TRP A 157 -9.00 21.05 4.98
C TRP A 157 -8.27 20.98 6.34
N PRO A 158 -6.96 21.28 6.37
CA PRO A 158 -6.23 21.35 7.63
C PRO A 158 -6.78 22.44 8.55
N ILE A 159 -6.87 22.15 9.83
CA ILE A 159 -7.30 23.13 10.84
C ILE A 159 -6.18 24.12 11.21
N ARG A 160 -4.91 23.79 10.91
CA ARG A 160 -3.72 24.59 11.24
C ARG A 160 -2.98 25.02 9.98
N VAL A 161 -2.20 26.07 10.07
CA VAL A 161 -1.23 26.46 9.05
C VAL A 161 -0.16 25.39 8.90
N ASN A 162 0.36 25.23 7.70
CA ASN A 162 1.34 24.22 7.36
C ASN A 162 2.67 24.88 6.93
N PRO A 163 3.53 25.27 7.86
CA PRO A 163 4.75 26.02 7.53
C PRO A 163 5.83 25.19 6.82
N GLY A 164 5.78 23.87 6.94
CA GLY A 164 6.80 22.97 6.44
C GLY A 164 6.24 21.80 5.64
N ILE A 165 5.40 22.06 4.64
CA ILE A 165 4.82 21.00 3.81
C ILE A 165 5.78 20.54 2.71
N ASN A 166 5.66 19.28 2.30
CA ASN A 166 6.25 18.81 1.07
C ASN A 166 5.71 19.67 -0.10
N ARG A 167 6.58 20.14 -0.97
CA ARG A 167 6.25 21.10 -2.05
C ARG A 167 5.74 22.46 -1.56
N GLY A 168 6.06 22.88 -0.35
CA GLY A 168 5.72 24.20 0.21
C GLY A 168 6.31 25.38 -0.57
N TYR A 169 7.25 25.09 -1.51
CA TYR A 169 7.74 26.05 -2.51
C TYR A 169 6.74 26.36 -3.62
N ARG A 170 5.58 25.71 -3.66
CA ARG A 170 4.51 25.88 -4.63
C ARG A 170 3.32 26.60 -3.98
N PRO A 171 3.23 27.93 -4.13
CA PRO A 171 2.18 28.73 -3.47
C PRO A 171 0.75 28.27 -3.81
N GLU A 172 0.57 27.75 -5.03
CA GLU A 172 -0.70 27.22 -5.51
C GLU A 172 -1.22 26.00 -4.72
N MET A 173 -0.34 25.35 -3.97
CA MET A 173 -0.70 24.21 -3.09
C MET A 173 -1.29 24.67 -1.75
N LEU A 174 -1.21 25.97 -1.47
CA LEU A 174 -1.72 26.55 -0.23
C LEU A 174 -2.96 27.41 -0.48
N ARG A 175 -3.85 27.41 0.50
CA ARG A 175 -4.96 28.34 0.64
C ARG A 175 -4.93 28.84 2.09
N ASP A 176 -4.80 30.14 2.27
CA ASP A 176 -4.67 30.77 3.59
C ASP A 176 -3.59 30.11 4.47
N HIS A 177 -2.42 29.89 3.89
CA HIS A 177 -1.27 29.20 4.52
C HIS A 177 -1.56 27.76 4.97
N LYS A 178 -2.63 27.13 4.50
CA LYS A 178 -3.00 25.74 4.77
C LYS A 178 -2.94 24.92 3.50
N LEU A 179 -2.54 23.65 3.64
CA LEU A 179 -2.53 22.72 2.53
C LEU A 179 -3.93 22.62 1.88
N LYS A 180 -3.98 22.76 0.57
CA LYS A 180 -5.22 22.74 -0.22
C LYS A 180 -5.56 21.35 -0.76
N GLU A 181 -4.53 20.60 -1.16
CA GLU A 181 -4.67 19.30 -1.80
C GLU A 181 -3.67 18.30 -1.21
N CYS A 182 -3.94 17.01 -1.35
CA CYS A 182 -3.04 15.96 -0.89
C CYS A 182 -1.65 16.07 -1.54
N THR A 183 -0.62 16.02 -0.71
CA THR A 183 0.78 16.01 -1.15
C THR A 183 1.60 14.88 -0.54
N ALA A 184 1.07 14.24 0.52
CA ALA A 184 1.72 13.20 1.28
C ALA A 184 0.75 12.08 1.67
N ALA A 185 -0.33 11.88 0.89
CA ALA A 185 -1.33 10.87 1.19
C ALA A 185 -0.69 9.48 1.33
N CYS A 186 -1.00 8.80 2.43
CA CYS A 186 -0.43 7.49 2.75
C CYS A 186 -1.38 6.64 3.60
N GLY A 187 -1.07 5.35 3.73
CA GLY A 187 -1.76 4.41 4.59
C GLY A 187 -3.27 4.32 4.33
N PRO A 188 -3.73 4.12 3.08
CA PRO A 188 -5.16 4.00 2.81
C PRO A 188 -5.69 2.77 3.51
N TRP A 189 -6.75 2.92 4.29
CA TRP A 189 -7.37 1.84 5.03
C TRP A 189 -8.87 1.79 4.80
N ILE A 190 -9.38 0.67 4.31
CA ILE A 190 -10.81 0.43 4.23
C ILE A 190 -11.25 -0.13 5.59
N TYR A 191 -12.12 0.62 6.28
CA TYR A 191 -12.57 0.25 7.60
C TYR A 191 -13.59 -0.90 7.53
N ARG A 192 -13.31 -2.00 8.23
CA ARG A 192 -14.07 -3.24 8.22
C ARG A 192 -14.23 -3.83 9.62
N SER A 193 -14.44 -2.98 10.60
CA SER A 193 -14.63 -3.36 12.00
C SER A 193 -15.93 -2.75 12.53
N ASP A 194 -16.29 -3.08 13.74
CA ASP A 194 -17.49 -2.63 14.43
C ASP A 194 -17.23 -1.60 15.55
N LEU A 195 -15.96 -1.19 15.72
CA LEU A 195 -15.59 -0.23 16.77
C LEU A 195 -16.12 1.18 16.49
N PHE A 196 -16.07 1.66 15.23
CA PHE A 196 -16.61 2.93 14.83
C PHE A 196 -18.12 2.81 14.54
N PRO A 197 -18.86 3.94 14.50
CA PRO A 197 -20.26 3.92 14.10
C PRO A 197 -20.48 3.21 12.75
N ALA A 198 -21.64 2.58 12.61
CA ALA A 198 -21.95 1.72 11.47
C ALA A 198 -21.79 2.41 10.11
N ASP A 199 -21.98 3.71 10.04
CA ASP A 199 -21.79 4.52 8.83
C ASP A 199 -20.32 4.67 8.41
N ALA A 200 -19.39 4.27 9.25
CA ALA A 200 -17.96 4.22 8.91
C ALA A 200 -17.57 2.95 8.15
N TYR A 201 -18.36 1.88 8.26
CA TYR A 201 -18.04 0.61 7.62
C TYR A 201 -17.95 0.73 6.10
N GLY A 202 -16.93 0.12 5.52
CA GLY A 202 -16.65 0.17 4.09
C GLY A 202 -16.05 1.49 3.59
N ASN A 203 -15.87 2.50 4.45
CA ASN A 203 -15.25 3.77 4.05
C ASN A 203 -13.73 3.70 4.11
N ALA A 204 -13.09 4.57 3.33
CA ALA A 204 -11.64 4.70 3.33
C ALA A 204 -11.18 5.80 4.29
N PHE A 205 -10.15 5.50 5.08
CA PHE A 205 -9.42 6.44 5.91
C PHE A 205 -8.02 6.60 5.35
N ILE A 206 -7.59 7.83 5.08
CA ILE A 206 -6.32 8.17 4.45
C ILE A 206 -5.58 9.19 5.30
N CYS A 207 -4.35 8.88 5.66
CA CYS A 207 -3.49 9.84 6.34
C CYS A 207 -2.94 10.85 5.34
N GLU A 208 -2.96 12.14 5.73
CA GLU A 208 -2.28 13.24 5.04
C GLU A 208 -1.39 13.98 6.04
N PRO A 209 -0.16 13.46 6.28
CA PRO A 209 0.74 14.00 7.29
C PRO A 209 1.11 15.47 7.06
N ALA A 210 1.25 15.91 5.80
CA ALA A 210 1.55 17.30 5.51
C ALA A 210 0.41 18.24 5.93
N GLY A 211 -0.81 17.76 5.95
CA GLY A 211 -1.99 18.48 6.43
C GLY A 211 -2.29 18.24 7.91
N ASN A 212 -1.55 17.38 8.60
CA ASN A 212 -1.84 16.93 9.98
C ASN A 212 -3.27 16.42 10.16
N LEU A 213 -3.75 15.61 9.22
CA LEU A 213 -5.12 15.08 9.26
C LEU A 213 -5.22 13.64 8.78
N VAL A 214 -6.31 13.00 9.16
CA VAL A 214 -6.82 11.77 8.55
C VAL A 214 -8.11 12.14 7.85
N LYS A 215 -8.21 11.83 6.57
CA LYS A 215 -9.39 12.08 5.76
C LYS A 215 -10.24 10.82 5.65
N ARG A 216 -11.54 10.92 5.88
CA ARG A 216 -12.53 9.89 5.54
C ARG A 216 -13.08 10.17 4.15
N LEU A 217 -13.13 9.14 3.32
CA LEU A 217 -13.87 9.10 2.06
C LEU A 217 -15.03 8.12 2.20
N VAL A 218 -16.22 8.58 1.93
CA VAL A 218 -17.40 7.73 1.83
C VAL A 218 -17.37 7.02 0.49
N LEU A 219 -17.29 5.69 0.51
CA LEU A 219 -17.22 4.88 -0.69
C LEU A 219 -18.62 4.40 -1.11
N THR A 220 -18.95 4.57 -2.38
CA THR A 220 -20.21 4.11 -2.96
C THR A 220 -19.97 3.34 -4.26
N PRO A 221 -20.73 2.28 -4.52
CA PRO A 221 -20.72 1.61 -5.81
C PRO A 221 -21.15 2.56 -6.94
N ASP A 222 -20.47 2.50 -8.07
CA ASP A 222 -20.81 3.28 -9.27
C ASP A 222 -20.59 2.43 -10.53
N LYS A 223 -21.66 1.80 -11.03
CA LYS A 223 -21.68 1.02 -12.28
C LYS A 223 -20.56 -0.04 -12.37
N GLY A 224 -20.39 -0.81 -11.32
CA GLY A 224 -19.33 -1.83 -11.21
C GLY A 224 -17.95 -1.28 -10.83
N LEU A 225 -17.86 0.01 -10.55
CA LEU A 225 -16.70 0.70 -10.02
C LEU A 225 -16.98 1.20 -8.61
N VAL A 226 -16.01 1.87 -8.00
CA VAL A 226 -16.14 2.52 -6.70
C VAL A 226 -15.86 4.01 -6.86
N LYS A 227 -16.69 4.83 -6.23
CA LYS A 227 -16.55 6.28 -6.14
C LYS A 227 -16.38 6.69 -4.69
N GLY A 228 -15.46 7.62 -4.41
CA GLY A 228 -15.24 8.24 -3.11
C GLY A 228 -15.61 9.72 -3.12
N THR A 229 -16.31 10.15 -2.07
CA THR A 229 -16.67 11.55 -1.84
C THR A 229 -16.31 11.96 -0.43
#